data_2349ebafd63444347917a0fc790e1e91
#
_entry.id   2349ebafd63444347917a0fc790e1e91
#
_cell.length_a   1.000
_cell.length_b   1.000
_cell.length_c   1.000
_cell.angle_alpha   90.00
_cell.angle_beta   90.00
_cell.angle_gamma   90.00
#
_symmetry.space_group_name_H-M   'P 1'
#
loop_
_entity.id
_entity.type
_entity.pdbx_description
1 polymer ?
#
loop_
_entity_poly.entity_id
_entity_poly.type
_entity_poly.pdbx_seq_one_letter_code
_entity_poly.pdbx_strand_id
1 'polypeptide(L)'
;LMADGIGDTIRVSLTEAPENEIPVAELLVKHFARRPGKFPVLHPERYSPTEYRRRTNVAVPVVHTEPLEGFCVIEAVSENPTAELRAAILNLDTPRPVVVKRRYGETSPETLAVKAAADLGMLFLDGLADGIWIDAPGFAEEEIRNIELMILQAARVRFSHTEYIACPSCGRTLYDIEKTLAAVKSRTSHLKNLKIGVMGCIVNGPGEMADADYGYVGAAPGRITLYKGRTVVERNIPQEEALDRLVELIRDNGDWVEP
;
A
#
# COMPACT_ATOMS: atom_id res chain seq x y z
N LEU A 1 4.11 -14.08 4.51
CA LEU A 1 3.98 -15.27 5.37
C LEU A 1 3.00 -16.27 4.76
N MET A 2 1.73 -15.94 4.52
CA MET A 2 0.75 -16.88 3.92
C MET A 2 1.20 -17.42 2.56
N ALA A 3 1.78 -16.60 1.70
CA ALA A 3 2.33 -17.03 0.42
C ALA A 3 3.47 -18.05 0.57
N ASP A 4 4.18 -17.99 1.67
CA ASP A 4 5.28 -18.91 2.00
C ASP A 4 4.81 -20.14 2.82
N GLY A 5 3.50 -20.27 3.05
CA GLY A 5 2.92 -21.35 3.85
C GLY A 5 3.19 -21.23 5.35
N ILE A 6 3.41 -20.03 5.86
CA ILE A 6 3.74 -19.76 7.25
C ILE A 6 2.56 -19.04 7.93
N GLY A 7 2.16 -19.53 9.09
CA GLY A 7 1.08 -18.98 9.93
C GLY A 7 -0.24 -19.72 9.78
N ASP A 8 -0.96 -19.84 10.89
CA ASP A 8 -2.23 -20.56 11.02
C ASP A 8 -3.43 -19.61 11.14
N THR A 9 -3.17 -18.33 11.37
CA THR A 9 -4.18 -17.27 11.50
C THR A 9 -3.73 -16.00 10.80
N ILE A 10 -4.71 -15.19 10.36
CA ILE A 10 -4.44 -13.84 9.83
C ILE A 10 -5.21 -12.80 10.63
N ARG A 11 -4.73 -11.58 10.60
CA ARG A 11 -5.44 -10.40 11.06
C ARG A 11 -5.53 -9.41 9.91
N VAL A 12 -6.74 -8.94 9.65
CA VAL A 12 -7.00 -7.78 8.79
C VAL A 12 -7.47 -6.65 9.68
N SER A 13 -7.05 -5.43 9.40
CA SER A 13 -7.53 -4.23 10.08
C SER A 13 -7.64 -3.10 9.07
N LEU A 14 -8.82 -2.57 8.91
CA LEU A 14 -9.16 -1.50 7.97
C LEU A 14 -9.62 -0.27 8.75
N THR A 15 -9.57 0.90 8.13
CA THR A 15 -10.17 2.13 8.66
C THR A 15 -11.58 2.28 8.10
N GLU A 16 -12.39 1.25 8.29
CA GLU A 16 -13.76 1.12 7.83
C GLU A 16 -14.59 0.40 8.89
N ALA A 17 -15.88 0.18 8.61
CA ALA A 17 -16.73 -0.61 9.48
C ALA A 17 -16.15 -2.04 9.66
N PRO A 18 -16.10 -2.59 10.89
CA PRO A 18 -15.42 -3.87 11.17
C PRO A 18 -15.94 -5.06 10.34
N GLU A 19 -17.20 -5.03 9.92
CA GLU A 19 -17.77 -6.04 9.04
C GLU A 19 -17.12 -6.12 7.66
N ASN A 20 -16.48 -5.05 7.19
CA ASN A 20 -15.75 -5.01 5.91
C ASN A 20 -14.41 -5.77 5.98
N GLU A 21 -13.88 -6.02 7.17
CA GLU A 21 -12.65 -6.79 7.36
C GLU A 21 -12.84 -8.28 7.03
N ILE A 22 -14.03 -8.82 7.30
CA ILE A 22 -14.34 -10.25 7.14
C ILE A 22 -14.20 -10.71 5.68
N PRO A 23 -14.84 -10.06 4.69
CA PRO A 23 -14.71 -10.46 3.29
C PRO A 23 -13.27 -10.44 2.78
N VAL A 24 -12.48 -9.45 3.20
CA VAL A 24 -11.07 -9.35 2.82
C VAL A 24 -10.25 -10.49 3.43
N ALA A 25 -10.46 -10.77 4.73
CA ALA A 25 -9.79 -11.87 5.41
C ALA A 25 -10.12 -13.22 4.77
N GLU A 26 -11.42 -13.48 4.50
CA GLU A 26 -11.86 -14.71 3.83
C GLU A 26 -11.29 -14.86 2.43
N LEU A 27 -11.25 -13.76 1.66
CA LEU A 27 -10.68 -13.75 0.32
C LEU A 27 -9.20 -14.14 0.37
N LEU A 28 -8.41 -13.55 1.28
CA LEU A 28 -6.99 -13.88 1.46
C LEU A 28 -6.81 -15.35 1.88
N VAL A 29 -7.57 -15.84 2.84
CA VAL A 29 -7.50 -17.25 3.28
C VAL A 29 -7.81 -18.20 2.12
N LYS A 30 -8.90 -17.95 1.38
CA LYS A 30 -9.28 -18.76 0.20
C LYS A 30 -8.22 -18.70 -0.90
N HIS A 31 -7.65 -17.52 -1.14
CA HIS A 31 -6.64 -17.31 -2.17
C HIS A 31 -5.33 -18.07 -1.87
N PHE A 32 -4.94 -18.15 -0.61
CA PHE A 32 -3.72 -18.86 -0.18
C PHE A 32 -3.94 -20.32 0.21
N ALA A 33 -5.19 -20.79 0.36
CA ALA A 33 -5.50 -22.14 0.85
C ALA A 33 -4.93 -23.28 0.00
N ARG A 34 -4.71 -23.06 -1.30
CA ARG A 34 -4.12 -24.02 -2.21
C ARG A 34 -3.12 -23.32 -3.12
N ARG A 35 -1.85 -23.49 -2.81
CA ARG A 35 -0.76 -23.01 -3.66
C ARG A 35 0.16 -24.16 -4.03
N PRO A 36 -0.26 -24.99 -5.00
CA PRO A 36 0.54 -26.12 -5.42
C PRO A 36 1.78 -25.67 -6.17
N GLY A 37 2.74 -26.58 -6.25
CA GLY A 37 3.94 -26.41 -7.03
C GLY A 37 5.15 -26.01 -6.19
N LYS A 38 6.27 -26.66 -6.50
CA LYS A 38 7.60 -26.28 -6.03
C LYS A 38 8.36 -25.75 -7.23
N PHE A 39 8.81 -24.53 -7.14
CA PHE A 39 9.63 -23.91 -8.17
C PHE A 39 11.09 -23.94 -7.70
N PRO A 40 11.99 -24.66 -8.39
CA PRO A 40 13.37 -24.74 -7.97
C PRO A 40 14.06 -23.38 -8.09
N VAL A 41 14.74 -22.99 -7.04
CA VAL A 41 15.60 -21.80 -7.01
C VAL A 41 17.04 -22.29 -7.11
N LEU A 42 17.72 -21.95 -8.21
CA LEU A 42 19.11 -22.34 -8.47
C LEU A 42 20.10 -21.44 -7.71
N HIS A 43 19.71 -20.18 -7.47
CA HIS A 43 20.55 -19.16 -6.86
C HIS A 43 19.91 -18.57 -5.60
N PRO A 44 19.71 -19.35 -4.52
CA PRO A 44 19.07 -18.87 -3.30
C PRO A 44 19.88 -17.77 -2.60
N GLU A 45 21.18 -17.69 -2.84
CA GLU A 45 22.08 -16.66 -2.31
C GLU A 45 21.79 -15.24 -2.86
N ARG A 46 21.03 -15.13 -3.94
CA ARG A 46 20.60 -13.84 -4.53
C ARG A 46 19.47 -13.17 -3.76
N TYR A 47 18.91 -13.85 -2.78
CA TYR A 47 17.82 -13.35 -1.96
C TYR A 47 18.17 -13.44 -0.47
N SER A 48 17.89 -12.36 0.27
CA SER A 48 17.99 -12.36 1.74
C SER A 48 16.62 -12.04 2.34
N PRO A 49 16.04 -12.92 3.15
CA PRO A 49 14.75 -12.65 3.80
C PRO A 49 14.85 -11.61 4.92
N THR A 50 16.06 -11.23 5.34
CA THR A 50 16.32 -10.33 6.45
C THR A 50 16.92 -8.98 6.04
N GLU A 51 17.36 -8.85 4.79
CA GLU A 51 17.94 -7.61 4.27
C GLU A 51 17.21 -7.18 3.00
N TYR A 52 16.54 -6.04 3.05
CA TYR A 52 15.96 -5.45 1.86
C TYR A 52 17.05 -4.93 0.93
N ARG A 53 17.15 -5.52 -0.25
CA ARG A 53 18.03 -5.06 -1.35
C ARG A 53 17.25 -5.08 -2.64
N ARG A 54 17.10 -3.91 -3.26
CA ARG A 54 16.53 -3.88 -4.61
C ARG A 54 17.53 -4.49 -5.60
N ARG A 55 17.00 -5.35 -6.47
CA ARG A 55 17.74 -6.00 -7.54
C ARG A 55 18.31 -4.99 -8.54
N THR A 56 17.55 -3.95 -8.84
CA THR A 56 17.99 -2.81 -9.67
C THR A 56 17.53 -1.48 -9.03
N ASN A 57 18.10 -0.36 -9.52
CA ASN A 57 17.75 0.99 -9.05
C ASN A 57 16.93 1.78 -10.09
N VAL A 58 16.24 1.10 -10.99
CA VAL A 58 15.37 1.77 -11.97
C VAL A 58 14.07 2.25 -11.35
N ALA A 59 13.46 3.26 -11.95
CA ALA A 59 12.11 3.69 -11.59
C ALA A 59 11.11 2.56 -11.92
N VAL A 60 10.18 2.32 -10.99
CA VAL A 60 9.20 1.22 -11.13
C VAL A 60 8.08 1.64 -12.08
N PRO A 61 7.99 1.07 -13.29
CA PRO A 61 6.91 1.34 -14.23
C PRO A 61 5.64 0.57 -13.90
N VAL A 62 4.51 1.09 -14.34
CA VAL A 62 3.29 0.35 -14.63
C VAL A 62 3.22 0.10 -16.13
N VAL A 63 2.87 -1.11 -16.56
CA VAL A 63 3.01 -1.54 -17.95
C VAL A 63 1.71 -2.16 -18.44
N HIS A 64 1.25 -1.73 -19.60
CA HIS A 64 0.02 -2.25 -20.23
C HIS A 64 0.24 -2.76 -21.65
N THR A 65 1.43 -2.50 -22.22
CA THR A 65 1.74 -2.89 -23.61
C THR A 65 3.17 -3.42 -23.73
N GLU A 66 3.38 -4.37 -24.63
CA GLU A 66 4.70 -4.86 -25.05
C GLU A 66 5.10 -4.26 -26.41
N PRO A 67 6.40 -4.22 -26.72
CA PRO A 67 7.54 -4.53 -25.86
C PRO A 67 7.97 -3.35 -24.98
N LEU A 68 8.37 -3.64 -23.73
CA LEU A 68 9.03 -2.67 -22.86
C LEU A 68 10.53 -2.76 -23.06
N GLU A 69 11.09 -1.82 -23.82
CA GLU A 69 12.50 -1.84 -24.17
C GLU A 69 13.39 -1.76 -22.91
N GLY A 70 14.39 -2.60 -22.84
CA GLY A 70 15.31 -2.65 -21.72
C GLY A 70 14.88 -3.51 -20.54
N PHE A 71 13.61 -3.94 -20.46
CA PHE A 71 13.09 -4.77 -19.40
C PHE A 71 12.94 -6.24 -19.79
N CYS A 72 12.91 -7.12 -18.78
CA CYS A 72 12.52 -8.51 -18.92
C CYS A 72 11.11 -8.66 -18.34
N VAL A 73 10.13 -9.05 -19.14
CA VAL A 73 8.78 -9.34 -18.68
C VAL A 73 8.69 -10.82 -18.32
N ILE A 74 8.25 -11.14 -17.10
CA ILE A 74 8.03 -12.51 -16.63
C ILE A 74 6.56 -12.64 -16.25
N GLU A 75 5.85 -13.53 -16.95
CA GLU A 75 4.44 -13.81 -16.71
C GLU A 75 4.27 -15.06 -15.86
N ALA A 76 3.49 -14.93 -14.78
CA ALA A 76 3.07 -16.09 -13.99
C ALA A 76 1.79 -16.69 -14.55
N VAL A 77 1.79 -18.01 -14.71
CA VAL A 77 0.64 -18.77 -15.22
C VAL A 77 0.11 -19.80 -14.23
N SER A 78 0.89 -20.14 -13.21
CA SER A 78 0.52 -21.15 -12.22
C SER A 78 -0.47 -20.62 -11.17
N GLU A 79 -1.00 -21.53 -10.36
CA GLU A 79 -1.83 -21.20 -9.20
C GLU A 79 -1.02 -20.66 -8.00
N ASN A 80 0.32 -20.67 -8.11
CA ASN A 80 1.23 -20.09 -7.12
C ASN A 80 2.16 -19.06 -7.76
N PRO A 81 1.62 -17.91 -8.20
CA PRO A 81 2.36 -16.93 -8.97
C PRO A 81 3.53 -16.33 -8.22
N THR A 82 3.39 -16.12 -6.92
CA THR A 82 4.47 -15.55 -6.08
C THR A 82 5.71 -16.44 -6.08
N ALA A 83 5.54 -17.76 -5.88
CA ALA A 83 6.65 -18.70 -5.88
C ALA A 83 7.24 -18.89 -7.29
N GLU A 84 6.39 -18.94 -8.32
CA GLU A 84 6.80 -19.04 -9.72
C GLU A 84 7.67 -17.85 -10.12
N LEU A 85 7.18 -16.62 -9.90
CA LEU A 85 7.90 -15.38 -10.25
C LEU A 85 9.18 -15.23 -9.43
N ARG A 86 9.14 -15.53 -8.12
CA ARG A 86 10.34 -15.48 -7.27
C ARG A 86 11.42 -16.42 -7.80
N ALA A 87 11.08 -17.67 -8.11
CA ALA A 87 12.03 -18.63 -8.65
C ALA A 87 12.55 -18.18 -10.03
N ALA A 88 11.67 -17.73 -10.91
CA ALA A 88 12.07 -17.27 -12.24
C ALA A 88 13.05 -16.08 -12.15
N ILE A 89 12.79 -15.09 -11.28
CA ILE A 89 13.66 -13.92 -11.10
C ILE A 89 15.02 -14.32 -10.53
N LEU A 90 15.04 -15.18 -9.50
CA LEU A 90 16.28 -15.61 -8.87
C LEU A 90 17.16 -16.45 -9.79
N ASN A 91 16.55 -17.16 -10.75
CA ASN A 91 17.26 -17.97 -11.73
C ASN A 91 17.72 -17.17 -12.97
N LEU A 92 17.37 -15.87 -13.09
CA LEU A 92 17.81 -15.05 -14.21
C LEU A 92 19.30 -14.76 -14.14
N ASP A 93 20.01 -14.98 -15.25
CA ASP A 93 21.42 -14.62 -15.43
C ASP A 93 21.60 -13.27 -16.12
N THR A 94 20.64 -12.35 -15.93
CA THR A 94 20.70 -11.01 -16.50
C THR A 94 20.49 -9.95 -15.44
N PRO A 95 21.22 -8.81 -15.50
CA PRO A 95 20.99 -7.66 -14.63
C PRO A 95 19.79 -6.80 -15.09
N ARG A 96 19.11 -7.19 -16.18
CA ARG A 96 17.98 -6.42 -16.72
C ARG A 96 16.87 -6.27 -15.70
N PRO A 97 16.23 -5.09 -15.62
CA PRO A 97 15.05 -4.89 -14.78
C PRO A 97 13.91 -5.84 -15.17
N VAL A 98 13.16 -6.30 -14.17
CA VAL A 98 12.08 -7.27 -14.33
C VAL A 98 10.72 -6.63 -14.10
N VAL A 99 9.83 -6.78 -15.07
CA VAL A 99 8.40 -6.54 -14.93
C VAL A 99 7.70 -7.87 -14.65
N VAL A 100 6.97 -7.93 -13.54
CA VAL A 100 6.15 -9.09 -13.20
C VAL A 100 4.76 -8.91 -13.77
N LYS A 101 4.30 -9.92 -14.54
CA LYS A 101 3.02 -9.92 -15.21
C LYS A 101 2.14 -11.06 -14.72
N ARG A 102 0.84 -10.79 -14.55
CA ARG A 102 -0.15 -11.82 -14.31
C ARG A 102 -1.50 -11.43 -14.90
N ARG A 103 -2.16 -12.45 -15.48
CA ARG A 103 -3.52 -12.33 -16.00
C ARG A 103 -4.54 -12.71 -14.93
N TYR A 104 -5.61 -11.90 -14.83
CA TYR A 104 -6.72 -12.07 -13.90
C TYR A 104 -8.05 -12.11 -14.66
N GLY A 105 -8.97 -12.98 -14.20
CA GLY A 105 -10.34 -13.09 -14.71
C GLY A 105 -11.39 -12.57 -13.72
N GLU A 106 -10.99 -11.73 -12.79
CA GLU A 106 -11.86 -11.16 -11.77
C GLU A 106 -12.88 -10.18 -12.38
N THR A 107 -14.00 -10.00 -11.69
CA THR A 107 -15.07 -9.08 -12.12
C THR A 107 -15.34 -7.97 -11.11
N SER A 108 -14.77 -8.05 -9.90
CA SER A 108 -14.82 -7.01 -8.87
C SER A 108 -13.46 -6.34 -8.73
N PRO A 109 -13.40 -4.99 -8.74
CA PRO A 109 -12.16 -4.24 -8.54
C PRO A 109 -11.49 -4.56 -7.20
N GLU A 110 -12.27 -4.74 -6.12
CA GLU A 110 -11.76 -5.06 -4.79
C GLU A 110 -11.10 -6.44 -4.79
N THR A 111 -11.76 -7.43 -5.41
CA THR A 111 -11.21 -8.79 -5.53
C THR A 111 -9.93 -8.78 -6.34
N LEU A 112 -9.89 -8.05 -7.46
CA LEU A 112 -8.70 -7.89 -8.29
C LEU A 112 -7.56 -7.25 -7.48
N ALA A 113 -7.84 -6.15 -6.78
CA ALA A 113 -6.84 -5.43 -5.98
C ALA A 113 -6.23 -6.34 -4.89
N VAL A 114 -7.05 -7.04 -4.11
CA VAL A 114 -6.58 -7.92 -3.04
C VAL A 114 -5.75 -9.09 -3.60
N LYS A 115 -6.21 -9.76 -4.66
CA LYS A 115 -5.49 -10.88 -5.26
C LYS A 115 -4.19 -10.43 -5.93
N ALA A 116 -4.21 -9.35 -6.69
CA ALA A 116 -3.02 -8.84 -7.35
C ALA A 116 -1.98 -8.35 -6.32
N ALA A 117 -2.40 -7.68 -5.24
CA ALA A 117 -1.53 -7.30 -4.15
C ALA A 117 -0.91 -8.53 -3.46
N ALA A 118 -1.71 -9.58 -3.22
CA ALA A 118 -1.25 -10.82 -2.61
C ALA A 118 -0.25 -11.58 -3.49
N ASP A 119 -0.45 -11.57 -4.80
CA ASP A 119 0.36 -12.31 -5.77
C ASP A 119 1.66 -11.59 -6.14
N LEU A 120 1.59 -10.28 -6.38
CA LEU A 120 2.68 -9.50 -6.96
C LEU A 120 3.37 -8.57 -5.94
N GLY A 121 2.63 -8.08 -4.94
CA GLY A 121 3.13 -7.10 -3.98
C GLY A 121 4.35 -7.57 -3.18
N MET A 122 4.39 -8.86 -2.82
CA MET A 122 5.53 -9.44 -2.11
C MET A 122 6.85 -9.32 -2.86
N LEU A 123 6.83 -9.42 -4.20
CA LEU A 123 8.05 -9.34 -5.00
C LEU A 123 8.72 -7.97 -4.93
N PHE A 124 7.92 -6.92 -4.71
CA PHE A 124 8.43 -5.57 -4.46
C PHE A 124 8.94 -5.41 -3.03
N LEU A 125 8.26 -6.02 -2.03
CA LEU A 125 8.74 -6.05 -0.64
C LEU A 125 10.05 -6.84 -0.50
N ASP A 126 10.25 -7.84 -1.34
CA ASP A 126 11.49 -8.63 -1.42
C ASP A 126 12.60 -7.92 -2.25
N GLY A 127 12.29 -6.79 -2.90
CA GLY A 127 13.22 -6.07 -3.78
C GLY A 127 13.52 -6.77 -5.10
N LEU A 128 12.75 -7.80 -5.48
CA LEU A 128 12.99 -8.64 -6.64
C LEU A 128 12.42 -8.09 -7.94
N ALA A 129 11.26 -7.43 -7.89
CA ALA A 129 10.58 -6.89 -9.07
C ALA A 129 10.89 -5.39 -9.26
N ASP A 130 10.94 -4.97 -10.53
CA ASP A 130 11.22 -3.61 -10.94
C ASP A 130 10.04 -2.93 -11.67
N GLY A 131 9.01 -3.70 -12.03
CA GLY A 131 7.80 -3.18 -12.67
C GLY A 131 6.62 -4.13 -12.49
N ILE A 132 5.40 -3.62 -12.67
CA ILE A 132 4.15 -4.36 -12.51
C ILE A 132 3.32 -4.27 -13.78
N TRP A 133 2.66 -5.40 -14.12
CA TRP A 133 1.70 -5.50 -15.20
C TRP A 133 0.54 -6.42 -14.80
N ILE A 134 -0.59 -5.82 -14.51
CA ILE A 134 -1.85 -6.53 -14.27
C ILE A 134 -2.60 -6.64 -15.60
N ASP A 135 -2.71 -7.84 -16.16
CA ASP A 135 -3.55 -8.11 -17.33
C ASP A 135 -4.95 -8.51 -16.88
N ALA A 136 -5.90 -7.58 -16.90
CA ALA A 136 -7.27 -7.79 -16.48
C ALA A 136 -8.25 -7.20 -17.53
N PRO A 137 -8.54 -7.89 -18.63
CA PRO A 137 -9.25 -7.35 -19.77
C PRO A 137 -10.72 -6.97 -19.49
N GLY A 138 -11.26 -7.35 -18.31
CA GLY A 138 -12.61 -6.95 -17.86
C GLY A 138 -12.68 -5.54 -17.24
N PHE A 139 -11.55 -4.82 -17.11
CA PHE A 139 -11.46 -3.52 -16.46
C PHE A 139 -10.91 -2.45 -17.38
N ALA A 140 -11.25 -1.20 -17.13
CA ALA A 140 -10.64 -0.07 -17.83
C ALA A 140 -9.14 0.06 -17.45
N GLU A 141 -8.32 0.51 -18.38
CA GLU A 141 -6.87 0.69 -18.16
C GLU A 141 -6.56 1.59 -16.96
N GLU A 142 -7.37 2.62 -16.75
CA GLU A 142 -7.23 3.54 -15.63
C GLU A 142 -7.49 2.86 -14.27
N GLU A 143 -8.47 1.95 -14.20
CA GLU A 143 -8.77 1.18 -12.98
C GLU A 143 -7.61 0.25 -12.66
N ILE A 144 -7.08 -0.46 -13.66
CA ILE A 144 -5.92 -1.34 -13.50
C ILE A 144 -4.72 -0.53 -13.03
N ARG A 145 -4.44 0.59 -13.67
CA ARG A 145 -3.34 1.48 -13.32
C ARG A 145 -3.42 1.98 -11.88
N ASN A 146 -4.63 2.31 -11.41
CA ASN A 146 -4.83 2.74 -10.02
C ASN A 146 -4.52 1.61 -9.03
N ILE A 147 -4.94 0.37 -9.34
CA ILE A 147 -4.60 -0.81 -8.52
C ILE A 147 -3.09 -1.03 -8.48
N GLU A 148 -2.41 -0.97 -9.62
CA GLU A 148 -0.95 -1.13 -9.71
C GLU A 148 -0.21 -0.06 -8.89
N LEU A 149 -0.62 1.20 -9.01
CA LEU A 149 -0.04 2.30 -8.24
C LEU A 149 -0.28 2.13 -6.72
N MET A 150 -1.46 1.65 -6.31
CA MET A 150 -1.74 1.34 -4.90
C MET A 150 -0.83 0.21 -4.38
N ILE A 151 -0.62 -0.86 -5.16
CA ILE A 151 0.28 -1.96 -4.79
C ILE A 151 1.71 -1.46 -4.64
N LEU A 152 2.21 -0.67 -5.60
CA LEU A 152 3.56 -0.11 -5.57
C LEU A 152 3.76 0.85 -4.39
N GLN A 153 2.75 1.63 -4.06
CA GLN A 153 2.79 2.53 -2.91
C GLN A 153 2.76 1.77 -1.58
N ALA A 154 1.92 0.74 -1.47
CA ALA A 154 1.88 -0.13 -0.29
C ALA A 154 3.23 -0.84 -0.06
N ALA A 155 3.91 -1.23 -1.15
CA ALA A 155 5.26 -1.80 -1.11
C ALA A 155 6.38 -0.74 -0.96
N ARG A 156 6.05 0.55 -0.89
CA ARG A 156 6.98 1.69 -0.73
C ARG A 156 8.03 1.82 -1.84
N VAL A 157 7.72 1.38 -3.05
CA VAL A 157 8.64 1.47 -4.18
C VAL A 157 8.30 2.59 -5.16
N ARG A 158 7.04 3.06 -5.12
CA ARG A 158 6.59 4.23 -5.90
C ARG A 158 5.43 4.92 -5.19
N PHE A 159 5.55 6.22 -4.97
CA PHE A 159 4.51 7.05 -4.37
C PHE A 159 3.77 7.84 -5.46
N SER A 160 2.46 7.71 -5.49
CA SER A 160 1.57 8.38 -6.46
C SER A 160 0.56 9.32 -5.81
N HIS A 161 0.30 9.13 -4.51
CA HIS A 161 -0.68 9.88 -3.72
C HIS A 161 -0.13 10.16 -2.33
N THR A 162 -0.83 11.00 -1.57
CA THR A 162 -0.60 11.15 -0.13
C THR A 162 -0.80 9.81 0.58
N GLU A 163 0.12 9.44 1.46
CA GLU A 163 -0.03 8.29 2.35
C GLU A 163 -0.83 8.71 3.59
N TYR A 164 -1.80 7.90 4.00
CA TYR A 164 -2.58 8.16 5.19
C TYR A 164 -2.35 7.06 6.22
N ILE A 165 -2.03 7.48 7.45
CA ILE A 165 -1.94 6.59 8.60
C ILE A 165 -3.14 6.90 9.48
N ALA A 166 -4.11 5.99 9.55
CA ALA A 166 -5.29 6.17 10.38
C ALA A 166 -5.44 5.01 11.35
N CYS A 167 -5.87 5.29 12.58
CA CYS A 167 -6.16 4.23 13.52
C CYS A 167 -7.51 3.56 13.18
N PRO A 168 -7.66 2.25 13.49
CA PRO A 168 -8.86 1.50 13.13
C PRO A 168 -10.10 1.81 14.01
N SER A 169 -10.11 2.93 14.69
CA SER A 169 -11.11 3.31 15.68
C SER A 169 -11.14 2.38 16.93
N CYS A 170 -11.45 2.93 18.06
CA CYS A 170 -11.64 2.20 19.32
C CYS A 170 -12.53 3.03 20.27
N GLY A 171 -12.84 2.49 21.46
CA GLY A 171 -13.64 3.20 22.47
C GLY A 171 -13.07 4.53 22.99
N ARG A 172 -11.86 4.90 22.56
CA ARG A 172 -11.20 6.19 22.89
C ARG A 172 -11.27 7.19 21.75
N THR A 173 -11.80 6.80 20.59
CA THR A 173 -11.96 7.70 19.43
C THR A 173 -12.95 8.81 19.77
N LEU A 174 -12.54 10.06 19.52
CA LEU A 174 -13.25 11.26 19.99
C LEU A 174 -14.12 11.91 18.89
N TYR A 175 -14.09 11.38 17.68
CA TYR A 175 -14.83 11.87 16.52
C TYR A 175 -15.01 10.75 15.48
N ASP A 176 -15.84 10.97 14.47
CA ASP A 176 -16.02 10.07 13.33
C ASP A 176 -14.76 10.06 12.46
N ILE A 177 -13.92 9.02 12.64
CA ILE A 177 -12.62 8.92 11.99
C ILE A 177 -12.76 8.65 10.49
N GLU A 178 -13.74 7.85 10.06
CA GLU A 178 -13.98 7.52 8.65
C GLU A 178 -14.35 8.78 7.87
N LYS A 179 -15.31 9.54 8.39
CA LYS A 179 -15.75 10.82 7.80
C LYS A 179 -14.62 11.84 7.77
N THR A 180 -13.85 11.94 8.85
CA THR A 180 -12.72 12.86 8.93
C THR A 180 -11.61 12.48 7.97
N LEU A 181 -11.27 11.19 7.89
CA LEU A 181 -10.28 10.68 6.93
C LEU A 181 -10.70 10.96 5.49
N ALA A 182 -11.97 10.72 5.15
CA ALA A 182 -12.51 11.05 3.83
C ALA A 182 -12.39 12.55 3.50
N ALA A 183 -12.70 13.41 4.47
CA ALA A 183 -12.56 14.86 4.32
C ALA A 183 -11.09 15.29 4.16
N VAL A 184 -10.16 14.71 4.93
CA VAL A 184 -8.72 14.97 4.78
C VAL A 184 -8.25 14.52 3.40
N LYS A 185 -8.60 13.30 2.97
CA LYS A 185 -8.25 12.76 1.65
C LYS A 185 -8.74 13.65 0.51
N SER A 186 -9.98 14.14 0.58
CA SER A 186 -10.56 14.99 -0.47
C SER A 186 -9.78 16.29 -0.70
N ARG A 187 -9.07 16.77 0.32
CA ARG A 187 -8.31 18.03 0.28
C ARG A 187 -6.83 17.84 0.00
N THR A 188 -6.26 16.66 0.26
CA THR A 188 -4.81 16.46 0.30
C THR A 188 -4.30 15.31 -0.58
N SER A 189 -5.18 14.51 -1.21
CA SER A 189 -4.78 13.31 -1.98
C SER A 189 -3.80 13.57 -3.13
N HIS A 190 -3.77 14.78 -3.66
CA HIS A 190 -2.87 15.21 -4.73
C HIS A 190 -1.43 15.50 -4.26
N LEU A 191 -1.21 15.60 -2.93
CA LEU A 191 0.10 15.90 -2.34
C LEU A 191 0.98 14.64 -2.31
N LYS A 192 1.72 14.42 -3.38
CA LYS A 192 2.60 13.24 -3.49
C LYS A 192 3.74 13.32 -2.47
N ASN A 193 4.16 12.15 -1.97
CA ASN A 193 5.25 11.99 -1.02
C ASN A 193 4.99 12.56 0.39
N LEU A 194 3.77 12.95 0.72
CA LEU A 194 3.41 13.30 2.10
C LEU A 194 2.73 12.14 2.80
N LYS A 195 2.96 12.07 4.12
CA LYS A 195 2.25 11.19 5.04
C LYS A 195 1.45 12.00 6.03
N ILE A 196 0.15 11.75 6.10
CA ILE A 196 -0.75 12.41 7.03
C ILE A 196 -1.35 11.40 7.99
N GLY A 197 -1.09 11.59 9.30
CA GLY A 197 -1.69 10.81 10.37
C GLY A 197 -3.07 11.35 10.75
N VAL A 198 -4.11 10.48 10.79
CA VAL A 198 -5.45 10.83 11.27
C VAL A 198 -5.79 9.90 12.44
N MET A 199 -5.69 10.42 13.66
CA MET A 199 -5.74 9.63 14.88
C MET A 199 -6.89 10.04 15.79
N GLY A 200 -7.71 9.06 16.17
CA GLY A 200 -8.90 9.28 16.98
C GLY A 200 -8.63 9.81 18.39
N CYS A 201 -7.43 9.60 18.96
CA CYS A 201 -7.08 10.08 20.29
C CYS A 201 -5.56 10.27 20.48
N ILE A 202 -5.18 11.04 21.50
CA ILE A 202 -3.77 11.32 21.83
C ILE A 202 -3.06 10.17 22.54
N VAL A 203 -3.76 9.12 22.96
CA VAL A 203 -3.14 8.06 23.79
C VAL A 203 -2.13 7.24 22.98
N ASN A 204 -2.55 6.69 21.86
CA ASN A 204 -1.70 5.91 20.97
C ASN A 204 -1.34 6.68 19.69
N GLY A 205 -2.19 7.65 19.30
CA GLY A 205 -2.07 8.33 18.02
C GLY A 205 -0.68 8.88 17.70
N PRO A 206 -0.04 9.66 18.60
CA PRO A 206 1.30 10.18 18.33
C PRO A 206 2.36 9.10 18.10
N GLY A 207 2.22 7.93 18.73
CA GLY A 207 3.12 6.79 18.53
C GLY A 207 2.85 6.07 17.21
N GLU A 208 1.58 5.86 16.86
CA GLU A 208 1.18 5.17 15.65
C GLU A 208 1.47 5.97 14.37
N MET A 209 1.47 7.31 14.46
CA MET A 209 1.82 8.20 13.35
C MET A 209 3.25 8.78 13.46
N ALA A 210 4.14 8.13 14.17
CA ALA A 210 5.47 8.67 14.49
C ALA A 210 6.35 9.00 13.27
N ASP A 211 6.05 8.44 12.12
CA ASP A 211 6.70 8.69 10.83
C ASP A 211 5.83 9.51 9.85
N ALA A 212 4.71 10.07 10.32
CA ALA A 212 3.91 11.00 9.53
C ALA A 212 4.56 12.40 9.48
N ASP A 213 4.41 13.07 8.34
CA ASP A 213 4.86 14.46 8.16
C ASP A 213 3.93 15.40 8.89
N TYR A 214 2.63 15.12 8.85
CA TYR A 214 1.58 15.91 9.52
C TYR A 214 0.62 14.99 10.26
N GLY A 215 0.06 15.49 11.36
CA GLY A 215 -0.88 14.73 12.18
C GLY A 215 -2.12 15.53 12.57
N TYR A 216 -3.29 14.89 12.42
CA TYR A 216 -4.59 15.35 12.89
C TYR A 216 -5.03 14.41 14.01
N VAL A 217 -5.03 14.87 15.25
CA VAL A 217 -5.17 14.00 16.42
C VAL A 217 -6.28 14.50 17.34
N GLY A 218 -7.24 13.64 17.67
CA GLY A 218 -8.28 13.93 18.66
C GLY A 218 -7.68 14.16 20.05
N ALA A 219 -7.93 15.34 20.64
CA ALA A 219 -7.41 15.72 21.96
C ALA A 219 -8.48 15.64 23.05
N ALA A 220 -9.70 16.09 22.74
CA ALA A 220 -10.89 16.04 23.58
C ALA A 220 -12.14 16.03 22.68
N PRO A 221 -13.35 15.80 23.18
CA PRO A 221 -14.57 15.90 22.38
C PRO A 221 -14.65 17.26 21.66
N GLY A 222 -14.75 17.23 20.32
CA GLY A 222 -14.78 18.43 19.48
C GLY A 222 -13.48 19.23 19.41
N ARG A 223 -12.36 18.68 19.89
CA ARG A 223 -11.06 19.34 19.93
C ARG A 223 -9.96 18.51 19.30
N ILE A 224 -9.16 19.16 18.46
CA ILE A 224 -8.09 18.54 17.69
C ILE A 224 -6.74 19.20 18.06
N THR A 225 -5.70 18.41 17.95
CA THR A 225 -4.30 18.87 18.02
C THR A 225 -3.62 18.53 16.70
N LEU A 226 -2.93 19.51 16.12
CA LEU A 226 -2.14 19.33 14.90
C LEU A 226 -0.65 19.13 15.22
N TYR A 227 -0.04 18.27 14.45
CA TYR A 227 1.37 17.93 14.53
C TYR A 227 2.10 18.18 13.21
N LYS A 228 3.37 18.54 13.30
CA LYS A 228 4.36 18.41 12.23
C LYS A 228 5.42 17.41 12.68
N GLY A 229 5.48 16.28 12.00
CA GLY A 229 6.25 15.13 12.49
C GLY A 229 5.78 14.75 13.91
N ARG A 230 6.71 14.72 14.85
CA ARG A 230 6.44 14.41 16.26
C ARG A 230 6.15 15.65 17.12
N THR A 231 6.22 16.85 16.53
CA THR A 231 6.07 18.09 17.27
C THR A 231 4.63 18.59 17.22
N VAL A 232 4.06 18.92 18.36
CA VAL A 232 2.78 19.61 18.44
C VAL A 232 2.95 21.03 17.93
N VAL A 233 2.15 21.41 16.93
CA VAL A 233 2.16 22.78 16.38
C VAL A 233 1.01 23.60 16.95
N GLU A 234 -0.20 23.05 16.96
CA GLU A 234 -1.37 23.77 17.44
C GLU A 234 -2.25 22.83 18.28
N ARG A 235 -2.77 23.35 19.39
CA ARG A 235 -3.59 22.59 20.36
C ARG A 235 -4.99 23.16 20.46
N ASN A 236 -5.93 22.31 20.86
CA ASN A 236 -7.28 22.72 21.26
C ASN A 236 -8.08 23.43 20.14
N ILE A 237 -7.84 23.05 18.89
CA ILE A 237 -8.53 23.59 17.72
C ILE A 237 -9.95 23.04 17.69
N PRO A 238 -10.99 23.87 17.43
CA PRO A 238 -12.33 23.35 17.14
C PRO A 238 -12.30 22.39 15.96
N GLN A 239 -13.00 21.26 16.07
CA GLN A 239 -12.99 20.21 15.04
C GLN A 239 -13.42 20.75 13.66
N GLU A 240 -14.36 21.68 13.63
CA GLU A 240 -14.88 22.33 12.43
C GLU A 240 -13.82 23.17 11.68
N GLU A 241 -12.81 23.68 12.38
CA GLU A 241 -11.73 24.49 11.82
C GLU A 241 -10.48 23.67 11.52
N ALA A 242 -10.35 22.48 12.12
CA ALA A 242 -9.09 21.76 12.19
C ALA A 242 -8.60 21.26 10.81
N LEU A 243 -9.49 21.00 9.86
CA LEU A 243 -9.10 20.59 8.50
C LEU A 243 -8.50 21.77 7.72
N ASP A 244 -9.08 22.96 7.83
CA ASP A 244 -8.53 24.15 7.18
C ASP A 244 -7.18 24.52 7.80
N ARG A 245 -7.06 24.44 9.12
CA ARG A 245 -5.78 24.65 9.83
C ARG A 245 -4.71 23.62 9.43
N LEU A 246 -5.07 22.37 9.18
CA LEU A 246 -4.15 21.37 8.65
C LEU A 246 -3.64 21.76 7.25
N VAL A 247 -4.53 22.22 6.36
CA VAL A 247 -4.15 22.69 5.02
C VAL A 247 -3.24 23.91 5.10
N GLU A 248 -3.56 24.89 5.97
CA GLU A 248 -2.70 26.06 6.24
C GLU A 248 -1.32 25.60 6.74
N LEU A 249 -1.26 24.68 7.70
CA LEU A 249 -0.01 24.16 8.23
C LEU A 249 0.86 23.53 7.13
N ILE A 250 0.27 22.76 6.20
CA ILE A 250 0.98 22.18 5.07
C ILE A 250 1.51 23.27 4.12
N ARG A 251 0.71 24.32 3.85
CA ARG A 251 1.11 25.46 3.03
C ARG A 251 2.25 26.26 3.63
N ASP A 252 2.16 26.57 4.91
CA ASP A 252 3.16 27.35 5.64
C ASP A 252 4.53 26.67 5.68
N ASN A 253 4.54 25.33 5.54
CA ASN A 253 5.76 24.55 5.48
C ASN A 253 6.29 24.31 4.06
N GLY A 254 5.62 24.83 3.02
CA GLY A 254 6.04 24.71 1.62
C GLY A 254 5.76 23.36 0.98
N ASP A 255 4.99 22.50 1.65
CA ASP A 255 4.66 21.14 1.17
C ASP A 255 3.33 21.09 0.39
N TRP A 256 2.66 22.23 0.24
CA TRP A 256 1.43 22.33 -0.55
C TRP A 256 1.74 22.53 -2.03
N VAL A 257 1.07 21.76 -2.86
CA VAL A 257 1.00 21.95 -4.32
C VAL A 257 -0.47 22.19 -4.66
N GLU A 258 -0.76 23.12 -5.54
CA GLU A 258 -2.16 23.30 -6.00
C GLU A 258 -2.60 22.08 -6.84
N PRO A 259 -3.89 21.66 -6.71
CA PRO A 259 -4.43 20.49 -7.41
C PRO A 259 -4.38 20.56 -8.92
#